data_9258e9d8bff57ffd924e3b4d55c06142
#
_entry.id   9258e9d8bff57ffd924e3b4d55c06142
#
_cell.length_a   1.000
_cell.length_b   1.000
_cell.length_c   1.000
_cell.angle_alpha   90.00
_cell.angle_beta   90.00
_cell.angle_gamma   90.00
#
_symmetry.space_group_name_H-M   'P 1'
#
loop_
_entity.id
_entity.type
_entity.pdbx_description
1 polymer ?
#
loop_
_entity_poly.entity_id
_entity_poly.type
_entity_poly.pdbx_seq_one_letter_code
_entity_poly.pdbx_strand_id
1 'polypeptide(L)'
;ILFLCKPLFQSKMSRAWQYYIWLAVIARLLLPFAPQYNLVGSLFKNYDYAASQLERKMLPESGFASLQGTDLFPNTFTEDSKAEDEGYTPVKVMKYGLLMVIRNLGLVWMVVALILLIRKITIYQSFIKYVKAGCTPVDDINHLEQFGKEAEDAKINVSVELYTNSLISSPLLLGFFHPCIVLPGTDCSDLDFQYTIRHELTHFKRKDMFYKWLMQTVVCLHWFNPLVYLMARDVNRLCELSCDEAIIRHLNENAMRDYGNTLLGAVRPKGNYKNSLASVTLNESRELLKERLDAIMTVSYTHLTLPTTPY
;
A
#
# COMPACT_ATOMS: atom_id res chain seq x y z
N ILE A 1 5.98 -15.27 8.97
CA ILE A 1 5.01 -15.96 9.87
C ILE A 1 3.59 -15.74 9.37
N LEU A 2 3.07 -14.49 9.18
CA LEU A 2 1.68 -14.24 8.74
C LEU A 2 1.35 -14.90 7.40
N PHE A 3 2.25 -14.90 6.41
CA PHE A 3 2.05 -15.60 5.14
C PHE A 3 1.93 -17.11 5.32
N LEU A 4 2.69 -17.70 6.25
CA LEU A 4 2.63 -19.14 6.56
C LEU A 4 1.36 -19.51 7.34
N CYS A 5 0.88 -18.61 8.20
CA CYS A 5 -0.35 -18.80 8.97
C CYS A 5 -1.64 -18.42 8.19
N LYS A 6 -1.50 -17.80 7.01
CA LYS A 6 -2.63 -17.35 6.20
C LYS A 6 -3.68 -18.43 5.94
N PRO A 7 -3.34 -19.68 5.53
CA PRO A 7 -4.33 -20.73 5.29
C PRO A 7 -5.11 -21.12 6.55
N LEU A 8 -4.51 -21.00 7.75
CA LEU A 8 -5.16 -21.28 9.03
C LEU A 8 -6.20 -20.22 9.40
N PHE A 9 -6.00 -18.96 8.99
CA PHE A 9 -6.88 -17.86 9.31
C PHE A 9 -7.97 -17.63 8.25
N GLN A 10 -7.72 -18.00 6.99
CA GLN A 10 -8.65 -17.76 5.88
C GLN A 10 -10.03 -18.39 6.06
N SER A 11 -10.12 -19.56 6.72
CA SER A 11 -11.39 -20.27 6.89
C SER A 11 -12.18 -19.86 8.13
N LYS A 12 -11.57 -19.14 9.08
CA LYS A 12 -12.19 -18.83 10.38
C LYS A 12 -12.43 -17.36 10.67
N MET A 13 -11.84 -16.46 9.89
CA MET A 13 -11.87 -15.01 10.14
C MET A 13 -12.54 -14.26 8.99
N SER A 14 -13.36 -13.23 9.32
CA SER A 14 -13.94 -12.34 8.33
C SER A 14 -12.87 -11.64 7.48
N ARG A 15 -13.21 -11.24 6.26
CA ARG A 15 -12.31 -10.51 5.36
C ARG A 15 -11.85 -9.19 5.95
N ALA A 16 -12.74 -8.52 6.69
CA ALA A 16 -12.42 -7.30 7.42
C ALA A 16 -11.32 -7.52 8.47
N TRP A 17 -11.37 -8.59 9.25
CA TRP A 17 -10.32 -8.94 10.19
C TRP A 17 -8.99 -9.23 9.50
N GLN A 18 -9.01 -9.98 8.40
CA GLN A 18 -7.81 -10.28 7.61
C GLN A 18 -7.18 -9.00 7.04
N TYR A 19 -7.99 -8.01 6.65
CA TYR A 19 -7.53 -6.71 6.18
C TYR A 19 -6.86 -5.91 7.29
N TYR A 20 -7.48 -5.77 8.45
CA TYR A 20 -6.94 -4.96 9.54
C TYR A 20 -5.74 -5.58 10.26
N ILE A 21 -5.54 -6.91 10.22
CA ILE A 21 -4.35 -7.54 10.81
C ILE A 21 -3.06 -7.07 10.13
N TRP A 22 -3.12 -6.73 8.85
CA TRP A 22 -2.00 -6.15 8.13
C TRP A 22 -1.62 -4.75 8.65
N LEU A 23 -2.56 -4.00 9.26
CA LEU A 23 -2.26 -2.71 9.88
C LEU A 23 -1.24 -2.85 11.02
N ALA A 24 -1.33 -3.92 11.80
CA ALA A 24 -0.36 -4.21 12.86
C ALA A 24 1.04 -4.46 12.28
N VAL A 25 1.13 -5.15 11.14
CA VAL A 25 2.42 -5.38 10.45
C VAL A 25 2.96 -4.07 9.87
N ILE A 26 2.11 -3.27 9.23
CA ILE A 26 2.47 -1.96 8.71
C ILE A 26 2.98 -1.06 9.83
N ALA A 27 2.26 -0.99 10.95
CA ALA A 27 2.69 -0.22 12.12
C ALA A 27 4.05 -0.71 12.65
N ARG A 28 4.27 -2.03 12.68
CA ARG A 28 5.55 -2.63 13.10
C ARG A 28 6.70 -2.30 12.15
N LEU A 29 6.42 -2.18 10.84
CA LEU A 29 7.42 -1.84 9.83
C LEU A 29 7.73 -0.33 9.79
N LEU A 30 6.77 0.52 10.15
CA LEU A 30 6.95 1.97 10.22
C LEU A 30 7.61 2.42 11.52
N LEU A 31 7.31 1.73 12.64
CA LEU A 31 7.81 2.10 13.95
C LEU A 31 9.05 1.23 14.28
N PRO A 32 10.23 1.83 14.51
CA PRO A 32 11.45 1.10 14.81
C PRO A 32 11.49 0.58 16.26
N PHE A 33 10.35 0.09 16.78
CA PHE A 33 10.33 -0.54 18.10
C PHE A 33 10.98 -1.92 18.01
N ALA A 34 12.21 -2.03 18.46
CA ALA A 34 12.85 -3.32 18.72
C ALA A 34 12.52 -3.74 20.15
N PRO A 35 11.68 -4.75 20.41
CA PRO A 35 11.53 -5.30 21.73
C PRO A 35 12.90 -5.85 22.15
N GLN A 36 13.32 -5.55 23.41
CA GLN A 36 14.64 -5.92 23.93
C GLN A 36 14.90 -7.44 23.95
N TYR A 37 13.84 -8.24 23.81
CA TYR A 37 13.90 -9.70 23.73
C TYR A 37 13.45 -10.18 22.35
N ASN A 38 14.39 -10.29 21.41
CA ASN A 38 14.16 -10.87 20.08
C ASN A 38 14.90 -12.20 19.96
N LEU A 39 14.17 -13.29 19.70
CA LEU A 39 14.77 -14.57 19.28
C LEU A 39 15.65 -14.38 18.03
N VAL A 40 15.26 -13.47 17.15
CA VAL A 40 16.03 -13.09 15.96
C VAL A 40 17.25 -12.24 16.34
N GLY A 41 17.16 -11.35 17.34
CA GLY A 41 18.27 -10.53 17.83
C GLY A 41 19.39 -11.37 18.46
N SER A 42 19.08 -12.53 19.04
CA SER A 42 20.12 -13.45 19.56
C SER A 42 20.91 -14.12 18.43
N LEU A 43 20.28 -14.38 17.28
CA LEU A 43 20.97 -14.90 16.09
C LEU A 43 21.84 -13.81 15.45
N PHE A 44 21.38 -12.56 15.43
CA PHE A 44 22.14 -11.43 14.90
C PHE A 44 23.24 -10.93 15.85
N LYS A 45 23.13 -11.13 17.18
CA LYS A 45 24.24 -10.85 18.12
C LYS A 45 25.51 -11.61 17.76
N ASN A 46 25.37 -12.86 17.32
CA ASN A 46 26.53 -13.64 16.85
C ASN A 46 27.08 -13.11 15.54
N TYR A 47 26.23 -12.54 14.67
CA TYR A 47 26.65 -11.90 13.43
C TYR A 47 27.36 -10.56 13.70
N ASP A 48 26.80 -9.72 14.58
CA ASP A 48 27.43 -8.44 14.99
C ASP A 48 28.76 -8.68 15.69
N TYR A 49 28.90 -9.73 16.50
CA TYR A 49 30.15 -10.13 17.11
C TYR A 49 31.18 -10.60 16.06
N ALA A 50 30.74 -11.42 15.10
CA ALA A 50 31.61 -11.86 13.99
C ALA A 50 32.01 -10.68 13.09
N ALA A 51 31.08 -9.75 12.80
CA ALA A 51 31.36 -8.55 12.03
C ALA A 51 32.34 -7.62 12.74
N SER A 52 32.18 -7.41 14.06
CA SER A 52 33.11 -6.59 14.87
C SER A 52 34.49 -7.24 15.00
N GLN A 53 34.58 -8.57 15.04
CA GLN A 53 35.89 -9.29 15.02
C GLN A 53 36.55 -9.18 13.64
N LEU A 54 35.78 -9.21 12.55
CA LEU A 54 36.30 -8.96 11.21
C LEU A 54 36.80 -7.51 11.05
N GLU A 55 36.03 -6.57 11.59
CA GLU A 55 36.37 -5.15 11.59
C GLU A 55 37.66 -4.88 12.38
N ARG A 56 37.82 -5.46 13.59
CA ARG A 56 39.09 -5.40 14.38
C ARG A 56 40.28 -6.05 13.67
N LYS A 57 40.05 -7.16 12.95
CA LYS A 57 41.12 -7.79 12.16
C LYS A 57 41.50 -7.00 10.91
N MET A 58 40.55 -6.21 10.38
CA MET A 58 40.76 -5.43 9.17
C MET A 58 41.35 -4.04 9.41
N LEU A 59 41.16 -3.47 10.62
CA LEU A 59 41.71 -2.16 11.04
C LEU A 59 42.65 -2.41 12.21
N PRO A 60 43.97 -2.32 12.03
CA PRO A 60 44.90 -2.28 13.16
C PRO A 60 44.60 -1.04 14.01
N GLU A 61 44.75 -1.15 15.34
CA GLU A 61 44.41 -0.11 16.34
C GLU A 61 44.95 1.29 16.04
N SER A 62 46.04 1.40 15.29
CA SER A 62 46.60 2.68 14.83
C SER A 62 45.71 3.46 13.84
N GLY A 63 44.74 2.80 13.18
CA GLY A 63 43.80 3.46 12.25
C GLY A 63 42.53 3.97 12.91
N PHE A 64 42.21 3.49 14.10
CA PHE A 64 40.94 3.84 14.76
C PHE A 64 41.00 5.19 15.50
N ALA A 65 42.16 5.55 16.02
CA ALA A 65 42.34 6.82 16.73
C ALA A 65 42.22 8.05 15.81
N SER A 66 42.55 7.89 14.51
CA SER A 66 42.46 8.99 13.53
C SER A 66 41.05 9.25 12.95
N LEU A 67 40.10 8.33 13.18
CA LEU A 67 38.74 8.47 12.67
C LEU A 67 37.76 9.08 13.69
N GLN A 68 38.16 9.27 14.94
CA GLN A 68 37.37 9.91 16.00
C GLN A 68 37.52 11.45 16.06
N GLY A 69 38.45 12.02 15.28
CA GLY A 69 38.59 13.47 15.12
C GLY A 69 37.54 14.02 14.13
N THR A 70 36.82 15.00 14.59
CA THR A 70 35.70 15.70 13.92
C THR A 70 36.09 16.59 12.75
N ASP A 71 37.09 16.24 11.94
CA ASP A 71 37.45 17.06 10.80
C ASP A 71 37.23 16.33 9.48
N LEU A 72 36.24 16.83 8.77
CA LEU A 72 35.79 16.32 7.46
C LEU A 72 36.81 16.59 6.32
N PHE A 73 37.88 17.35 6.59
CA PHE A 73 38.96 17.64 5.64
C PHE A 73 40.31 17.69 6.37
N PRO A 74 41.30 16.83 6.08
CA PRO A 74 42.65 16.98 6.59
C PRO A 74 43.37 18.06 5.75
N ASN A 75 43.37 19.30 6.25
CA ASN A 75 44.38 20.27 5.88
C ASN A 75 45.49 20.16 6.90
N THR A 76 46.56 19.48 6.54
CA THR A 76 47.94 19.89 6.84
C THR A 76 48.87 18.79 6.36
N PHE A 77 49.60 19.09 5.31
CA PHE A 77 50.87 18.44 5.03
C PHE A 77 51.86 18.95 6.07
N THR A 78 52.16 18.16 7.09
CA THR A 78 53.41 18.30 7.85
C THR A 78 54.31 17.18 7.41
N GLU A 79 55.36 17.57 6.68
CA GLU A 79 56.55 16.78 6.47
C GLU A 79 57.16 16.50 7.86
N ASP A 80 57.33 15.25 8.18
CA ASP A 80 58.41 14.55 8.90
C ASP A 80 57.87 13.37 9.69
N SER A 81 57.73 12.25 9.03
CA SER A 81 58.03 10.93 9.59
C SER A 81 58.24 9.95 8.44
N LYS A 82 59.38 9.26 8.49
CA LYS A 82 59.70 8.16 7.60
C LYS A 82 58.58 7.15 7.54
N ALA A 83 57.67 7.35 6.61
CA ALA A 83 56.66 6.35 6.23
C ALA A 83 57.44 5.36 5.34
N GLU A 84 57.60 4.13 5.83
CA GLU A 84 57.82 2.99 4.95
C GLU A 84 56.81 3.06 3.83
N ASP A 85 57.31 3.04 2.61
CA ASP A 85 56.56 3.07 1.35
C ASP A 85 55.67 1.79 1.24
N GLU A 86 54.63 1.74 2.08
CA GLU A 86 53.58 0.75 1.92
C GLU A 86 52.71 1.18 0.72
N GLY A 87 53.22 0.83 -0.46
CA GLY A 87 52.59 1.13 -1.74
C GLY A 87 51.07 0.91 -1.69
N TYR A 88 50.36 1.88 -2.25
CA TYR A 88 48.92 1.84 -2.50
C TYR A 88 48.56 0.57 -3.27
N THR A 89 48.34 -0.53 -2.55
CA THR A 89 47.91 -1.74 -3.20
C THR A 89 46.38 -1.56 -3.53
N PRO A 90 45.94 -1.91 -4.75
CA PRO A 90 44.54 -1.78 -5.17
C PRO A 90 43.59 -2.46 -4.19
N VAL A 91 44.06 -3.44 -3.44
CA VAL A 91 43.32 -4.15 -2.38
C VAL A 91 43.02 -3.24 -1.17
N LYS A 92 43.98 -2.35 -0.75
CA LYS A 92 43.74 -1.38 0.34
C LYS A 92 42.73 -0.33 -0.08
N VAL A 93 42.81 0.22 -1.29
CA VAL A 93 41.85 1.19 -1.84
C VAL A 93 40.45 0.58 -1.92
N MET A 94 40.33 -0.67 -2.37
CA MET A 94 39.04 -1.39 -2.44
C MET A 94 38.46 -1.65 -1.04
N LYS A 95 39.29 -1.97 -0.04
CA LYS A 95 38.85 -2.12 1.37
C LYS A 95 38.29 -0.81 1.94
N TYR A 96 38.99 0.30 1.79
CA TYR A 96 38.54 1.60 2.27
C TYR A 96 37.27 2.06 1.53
N GLY A 97 37.19 1.82 0.22
CA GLY A 97 35.98 2.09 -0.58
C GLY A 97 34.79 1.27 -0.11
N LEU A 98 34.99 -0.02 0.16
CA LEU A 98 33.91 -0.90 0.67
C LEU A 98 33.44 -0.48 2.07
N LEU A 99 34.36 -0.10 2.98
CA LEU A 99 33.99 0.38 4.32
C LEU A 99 33.21 1.71 4.25
N MET A 100 33.61 2.64 3.36
CA MET A 100 32.86 3.87 3.12
C MET A 100 31.43 3.59 2.60
N VAL A 101 31.29 2.66 1.67
CA VAL A 101 29.97 2.24 1.15
C VAL A 101 29.11 1.65 2.26
N ILE A 102 29.66 0.74 3.07
CA ILE A 102 28.93 0.10 4.18
C ILE A 102 28.49 1.14 5.22
N ARG A 103 29.37 2.07 5.59
CA ARG A 103 29.07 3.14 6.55
C ARG A 103 27.97 4.08 6.05
N ASN A 104 27.94 4.36 4.74
CA ASN A 104 26.93 5.23 4.14
C ASN A 104 25.70 4.48 3.61
N LEU A 105 25.62 3.17 3.77
CA LEU A 105 24.51 2.34 3.26
C LEU A 105 23.14 2.83 3.78
N GLY A 106 23.07 3.27 5.04
CA GLY A 106 21.87 3.84 5.63
C GLY A 106 21.42 5.14 4.95
N LEU A 107 22.37 6.01 4.58
CA LEU A 107 22.07 7.24 3.84
C LEU A 107 21.61 6.93 2.42
N VAL A 108 22.29 6.02 1.72
CA VAL A 108 21.88 5.57 0.38
C VAL A 108 20.46 4.99 0.43
N TRP A 109 20.19 4.11 1.40
CA TRP A 109 18.86 3.55 1.60
C TRP A 109 17.79 4.64 1.79
N MET A 110 18.06 5.62 2.67
CA MET A 110 17.13 6.71 2.94
C MET A 110 16.90 7.59 1.71
N VAL A 111 17.95 7.93 0.96
CA VAL A 111 17.85 8.72 -0.28
C VAL A 111 17.00 8.00 -1.31
N VAL A 112 17.24 6.70 -1.53
CA VAL A 112 16.45 5.90 -2.48
C VAL A 112 14.99 5.83 -2.03
N ALA A 113 14.72 5.59 -0.75
CA ALA A 113 13.35 5.55 -0.21
C ALA A 113 12.63 6.89 -0.42
N LEU A 114 13.33 8.02 -0.18
CA LEU A 114 12.78 9.37 -0.39
C LEU A 114 12.48 9.64 -1.87
N ILE A 115 13.40 9.30 -2.77
CA ILE A 115 13.19 9.43 -4.22
C ILE A 115 11.98 8.63 -4.66
N LEU A 116 11.83 7.38 -4.20
CA LEU A 116 10.70 6.53 -4.52
C LEU A 116 9.39 7.12 -3.99
N LEU A 117 9.40 7.66 -2.77
CA LEU A 117 8.23 8.29 -2.15
C LEU A 117 7.81 9.56 -2.91
N ILE A 118 8.77 10.45 -3.22
CA ILE A 118 8.53 11.66 -4.01
C ILE A 118 7.95 11.28 -5.38
N ARG A 119 8.53 10.29 -6.05
CA ARG A 119 8.04 9.79 -7.34
C ARG A 119 6.59 9.32 -7.23
N LYS A 120 6.24 8.57 -6.18
CA LYS A 120 4.85 8.10 -5.94
C LYS A 120 3.89 9.27 -5.73
N ILE A 121 4.27 10.25 -4.91
CA ILE A 121 3.46 11.45 -4.67
C ILE A 121 3.28 12.24 -5.98
N THR A 122 4.34 12.44 -6.75
CA THR A 122 4.28 13.18 -8.02
C THR A 122 3.36 12.49 -9.03
N ILE A 123 3.47 11.16 -9.18
CA ILE A 123 2.60 10.39 -10.06
C ILE A 123 1.13 10.52 -9.62
N TYR A 124 0.86 10.44 -8.33
CA TYR A 124 -0.50 10.58 -7.79
C TYR A 124 -1.07 12.00 -8.01
N GLN A 125 -0.27 13.03 -7.76
CA GLN A 125 -0.69 14.41 -8.02
C GLN A 125 -0.94 14.68 -9.51
N SER A 126 -0.09 14.16 -10.38
CA SER A 126 -0.28 14.25 -11.83
C SER A 126 -1.55 13.55 -12.28
N PHE A 127 -1.83 12.38 -11.70
CA PHE A 127 -3.06 11.65 -11.96
C PHE A 127 -4.30 12.42 -11.50
N ILE A 128 -4.30 12.98 -10.27
CA ILE A 128 -5.40 13.83 -9.79
C ILE A 128 -5.63 15.02 -10.72
N LYS A 129 -4.57 15.71 -11.13
CA LYS A 129 -4.67 16.85 -12.05
C LYS A 129 -5.29 16.43 -13.38
N TYR A 130 -4.84 15.29 -13.92
CA TYR A 130 -5.38 14.74 -15.17
C TYR A 130 -6.87 14.41 -15.05
N VAL A 131 -7.26 13.71 -13.99
CA VAL A 131 -8.68 13.37 -13.78
C VAL A 131 -9.52 14.62 -13.57
N LYS A 132 -9.07 15.56 -12.71
CA LYS A 132 -9.82 16.79 -12.44
C LYS A 132 -10.00 17.68 -13.67
N ALA A 133 -9.05 17.68 -14.59
CA ALA A 133 -9.16 18.46 -15.81
C ALA A 133 -10.33 18.03 -16.73
N GLY A 134 -10.72 16.75 -16.66
CA GLY A 134 -11.86 16.22 -17.42
C GLY A 134 -13.14 16.04 -16.60
N CYS A 135 -13.16 16.49 -15.35
CA CYS A 135 -14.34 16.36 -14.48
C CYS A 135 -15.41 17.41 -14.80
N THR A 136 -16.64 16.96 -14.91
CA THR A 136 -17.85 17.76 -14.95
C THR A 136 -18.72 17.44 -13.73
N PRO A 137 -19.30 18.44 -13.04
CA PRO A 137 -20.21 18.16 -11.95
C PRO A 137 -21.42 17.39 -12.48
N VAL A 138 -22.02 16.56 -11.63
CA VAL A 138 -23.27 15.88 -11.94
C VAL A 138 -24.43 16.85 -11.72
N ASP A 139 -25.19 17.16 -12.79
CA ASP A 139 -26.32 18.09 -12.73
C ASP A 139 -27.68 17.37 -12.59
N ASP A 140 -27.70 16.03 -12.68
CA ASP A 140 -28.93 15.24 -12.55
C ASP A 140 -29.40 15.24 -11.08
N ILE A 141 -30.56 15.84 -10.86
CA ILE A 141 -31.17 15.96 -9.52
C ILE A 141 -31.47 14.60 -8.92
N ASN A 142 -31.92 13.61 -9.72
CA ASN A 142 -32.22 12.26 -9.22
C ASN A 142 -30.98 11.57 -8.68
N HIS A 143 -29.87 11.62 -9.42
CA HIS A 143 -28.60 11.06 -8.98
C HIS A 143 -28.05 11.77 -7.75
N LEU A 144 -28.18 13.11 -7.66
CA LEU A 144 -27.75 13.87 -6.48
C LEU A 144 -28.58 13.54 -5.24
N GLU A 145 -29.90 13.39 -5.39
CA GLU A 145 -30.79 12.98 -4.30
C GLU A 145 -30.47 11.58 -3.82
N GLN A 146 -30.27 10.64 -4.75
CA GLN A 146 -29.88 9.27 -4.44
C GLN A 146 -28.51 9.21 -3.76
N PHE A 147 -27.55 9.99 -4.23
CA PHE A 147 -26.23 10.14 -3.59
C PHE A 147 -26.36 10.68 -2.16
N GLY A 148 -27.20 11.69 -1.96
CA GLY A 148 -27.47 12.26 -0.63
C GLY A 148 -28.02 11.21 0.35
N LYS A 149 -29.00 10.40 -0.09
CA LYS A 149 -29.56 9.30 0.71
C LYS A 149 -28.49 8.27 1.10
N GLU A 150 -27.69 7.83 0.14
CA GLU A 150 -26.63 6.84 0.42
C GLU A 150 -25.55 7.40 1.37
N ALA A 151 -25.21 8.68 1.27
CA ALA A 151 -24.28 9.33 2.18
C ALA A 151 -24.85 9.47 3.61
N GLU A 152 -26.14 9.76 3.73
CA GLU A 152 -26.84 9.82 5.02
C GLU A 152 -26.94 8.43 5.67
N ASP A 153 -27.35 7.40 4.93
CA ASP A 153 -27.38 6.01 5.38
C ASP A 153 -26.00 5.52 5.83
N ALA A 154 -24.96 5.94 5.13
CA ALA A 154 -23.58 5.66 5.51
C ALA A 154 -23.11 6.47 6.75
N LYS A 155 -23.91 7.43 7.25
CA LYS A 155 -23.57 8.35 8.35
C LYS A 155 -22.28 9.14 8.06
N ILE A 156 -22.17 9.67 6.85
CA ILE A 156 -21.03 10.47 6.41
C ILE A 156 -21.38 11.94 6.61
N ASN A 157 -20.68 12.60 7.55
CA ASN A 157 -20.92 14.01 7.89
C ASN A 157 -20.02 15.00 7.12
N VAL A 158 -19.23 14.49 6.17
CA VAL A 158 -18.32 15.30 5.35
C VAL A 158 -18.94 15.47 3.97
N SER A 159 -18.87 16.70 3.43
CA SER A 159 -19.29 16.94 2.06
C SER A 159 -18.37 16.20 1.08
N VAL A 160 -18.91 15.22 0.38
CA VAL A 160 -18.26 14.49 -0.71
C VAL A 160 -18.84 15.03 -2.02
N GLU A 161 -17.99 15.48 -2.92
CA GLU A 161 -18.41 16.00 -4.22
C GLU A 161 -18.55 14.86 -5.24
N LEU A 162 -19.52 14.97 -6.15
CA LEU A 162 -19.78 13.99 -7.19
C LEU A 162 -19.51 14.58 -8.58
N TYR A 163 -18.65 13.91 -9.32
CA TYR A 163 -18.25 14.31 -10.67
C TYR A 163 -18.38 13.17 -11.67
N THR A 164 -18.47 13.51 -12.94
CA THR A 164 -18.32 12.59 -14.07
C THR A 164 -17.09 12.92 -14.88
N ASN A 165 -16.46 11.88 -15.44
CA ASN A 165 -15.34 12.03 -16.35
C ASN A 165 -15.29 10.85 -17.33
N SER A 166 -15.51 11.10 -18.61
CA SER A 166 -15.51 10.08 -19.67
C SER A 166 -14.13 9.47 -19.95
N LEU A 167 -13.05 10.05 -19.41
CA LEU A 167 -11.68 9.55 -19.58
C LEU A 167 -11.33 8.39 -18.64
N ILE A 168 -12.12 8.18 -17.59
CA ILE A 168 -11.91 7.07 -16.66
C ILE A 168 -12.79 5.87 -17.05
N SER A 169 -12.31 4.68 -16.77
CA SER A 169 -13.00 3.42 -17.10
C SER A 169 -13.79 2.82 -15.94
N SER A 170 -13.52 3.25 -14.70
CA SER A 170 -14.19 2.77 -13.48
C SER A 170 -14.39 3.91 -12.51
N PRO A 171 -15.41 3.82 -11.64
CA PRO A 171 -15.58 4.76 -10.53
C PRO A 171 -14.32 4.85 -9.68
N LEU A 172 -14.08 6.00 -9.08
CA LEU A 172 -12.94 6.18 -8.19
C LEU A 172 -13.18 7.29 -7.16
N LEU A 173 -12.66 7.05 -5.96
CA LEU A 173 -12.63 8.03 -4.88
C LEU A 173 -11.28 8.75 -4.89
N LEU A 174 -11.30 10.09 -4.90
CA LEU A 174 -10.12 10.95 -4.90
C LEU A 174 -10.16 11.94 -3.74
N GLY A 175 -8.96 12.38 -3.33
CA GLY A 175 -8.78 13.48 -2.38
C GLY A 175 -8.80 13.04 -0.92
N PHE A 176 -7.83 13.56 -0.14
CA PHE A 176 -7.77 13.35 1.31
C PHE A 176 -8.56 14.39 2.09
N PHE A 177 -8.43 15.65 1.70
CA PHE A 177 -9.03 16.80 2.39
C PHE A 177 -10.33 17.25 1.76
N HIS A 178 -10.45 17.11 0.44
CA HIS A 178 -11.63 17.39 -0.35
C HIS A 178 -11.97 16.12 -1.12
N PRO A 179 -12.70 15.20 -0.48
CA PRO A 179 -13.04 13.92 -1.10
C PRO A 179 -14.06 14.15 -2.21
N CYS A 180 -13.79 13.53 -3.35
CA CYS A 180 -14.73 13.51 -4.46
C CYS A 180 -14.79 12.11 -5.06
N ILE A 181 -15.99 11.73 -5.47
CA ILE A 181 -16.26 10.51 -6.25
C ILE A 181 -16.36 10.93 -7.71
N VAL A 182 -15.63 10.26 -8.57
CA VAL A 182 -15.66 10.47 -10.00
C VAL A 182 -16.19 9.22 -10.67
N LEU A 183 -17.23 9.36 -11.48
CA LEU A 183 -17.86 8.29 -12.25
C LEU A 183 -17.47 8.36 -13.72
N PRO A 184 -17.39 7.25 -14.46
CA PRO A 184 -17.11 7.25 -15.89
C PRO A 184 -18.25 7.84 -16.73
N GLY A 185 -19.46 7.96 -16.15
CA GLY A 185 -20.67 8.50 -16.73
C GLY A 185 -21.86 8.21 -15.81
N THR A 186 -23.00 8.79 -16.15
CA THR A 186 -24.29 8.58 -15.46
C THR A 186 -25.23 7.68 -16.26
N ASP A 187 -24.81 7.16 -17.43
CA ASP A 187 -25.60 6.28 -18.29
C ASP A 187 -25.67 4.85 -17.72
N CYS A 188 -26.11 4.72 -16.48
CA CYS A 188 -26.32 3.43 -15.80
C CYS A 188 -27.72 3.40 -15.19
N SER A 189 -28.18 2.20 -14.82
CA SER A 189 -29.44 2.09 -14.09
C SER A 189 -29.34 2.73 -12.71
N ASP A 190 -30.45 3.22 -12.15
CA ASP A 190 -30.49 3.78 -10.79
C ASP A 190 -29.94 2.81 -9.75
N LEU A 191 -30.14 1.52 -9.97
CA LEU A 191 -29.66 0.46 -9.10
C LEU A 191 -28.15 0.29 -9.19
N ASP A 192 -27.59 0.31 -10.41
CA ASP A 192 -26.14 0.25 -10.61
C ASP A 192 -25.45 1.48 -10.03
N PHE A 193 -26.05 2.66 -10.20
CA PHE A 193 -25.57 3.89 -9.59
C PHE A 193 -25.54 3.77 -8.07
N GLN A 194 -26.64 3.31 -7.47
CA GLN A 194 -26.76 3.12 -6.03
C GLN A 194 -25.67 2.21 -5.47
N TYR A 195 -25.48 1.03 -6.04
CA TYR A 195 -24.46 0.09 -5.57
C TYR A 195 -23.05 0.62 -5.77
N THR A 196 -22.79 1.31 -6.88
CA THR A 196 -21.52 1.95 -7.15
C THR A 196 -21.18 3.01 -6.10
N ILE A 197 -22.13 3.90 -5.83
CA ILE A 197 -21.95 4.95 -4.80
C ILE A 197 -21.76 4.34 -3.42
N ARG A 198 -22.57 3.34 -3.06
CA ARG A 198 -22.43 2.63 -1.77
C ARG A 198 -21.06 2.01 -1.60
N HIS A 199 -20.47 1.45 -2.68
CA HIS A 199 -19.13 0.88 -2.68
C HIS A 199 -18.06 1.96 -2.41
N GLU A 200 -18.08 3.06 -3.15
CA GLU A 200 -17.14 4.16 -3.00
C GLU A 200 -17.26 4.85 -1.62
N LEU A 201 -18.48 5.07 -1.14
CA LEU A 201 -18.72 5.62 0.20
C LEU A 201 -18.26 4.68 1.31
N THR A 202 -18.30 3.36 1.10
CA THR A 202 -17.77 2.38 2.05
C THR A 202 -16.24 2.50 2.15
N HIS A 203 -15.53 2.65 1.03
CA HIS A 203 -14.09 2.93 1.03
C HIS A 203 -13.76 4.24 1.75
N PHE A 204 -14.54 5.28 1.52
CA PHE A 204 -14.38 6.57 2.18
C PHE A 204 -14.55 6.46 3.70
N LYS A 205 -15.65 5.85 4.16
CA LYS A 205 -15.95 5.64 5.58
C LYS A 205 -14.85 4.86 6.30
N ARG A 206 -14.27 3.85 5.66
CA ARG A 206 -13.19 3.00 6.19
C ARG A 206 -11.83 3.65 6.12
N LYS A 207 -11.70 4.80 5.46
CA LYS A 207 -10.43 5.49 5.21
C LYS A 207 -9.42 4.63 4.46
N ASP A 208 -9.88 3.81 3.53
CA ASP A 208 -9.05 2.86 2.79
C ASP A 208 -7.96 3.56 1.98
N MET A 209 -8.20 4.79 1.51
CA MET A 209 -7.19 5.61 0.84
C MET A 209 -5.98 5.90 1.75
N PHE A 210 -6.22 6.26 3.02
CA PHE A 210 -5.16 6.48 3.99
C PHE A 210 -4.35 5.21 4.24
N TYR A 211 -5.04 4.08 4.38
CA TYR A 211 -4.42 2.79 4.56
C TYR A 211 -3.54 2.36 3.36
N LYS A 212 -4.06 2.56 2.13
CA LYS A 212 -3.30 2.33 0.90
C LYS A 212 -2.03 3.20 0.83
N TRP A 213 -2.08 4.45 1.29
CA TRP A 213 -0.91 5.34 1.35
C TRP A 213 0.11 4.92 2.40
N LEU A 214 -0.33 4.50 3.61
CA LEU A 214 0.57 3.90 4.60
C LEU A 214 1.32 2.70 4.02
N MET A 215 0.59 1.83 3.30
CA MET A 215 1.19 0.69 2.62
C MET A 215 2.23 1.11 1.57
N GLN A 216 1.94 2.15 0.77
CA GLN A 216 2.90 2.65 -0.21
C GLN A 216 4.15 3.25 0.45
N THR A 217 4.02 3.90 1.59
CA THR A 217 5.15 4.39 2.39
C THR A 217 6.04 3.22 2.85
N VAL A 218 5.44 2.15 3.36
CA VAL A 218 6.17 0.93 3.74
C VAL A 218 6.90 0.31 2.54
N VAL A 219 6.26 0.25 1.37
CA VAL A 219 6.90 -0.24 0.13
C VAL A 219 8.11 0.62 -0.24
N CYS A 220 8.01 1.95 -0.12
CA CYS A 220 9.15 2.84 -0.41
C CYS A 220 10.29 2.68 0.59
N LEU A 221 9.99 2.52 1.89
CA LEU A 221 10.99 2.31 2.94
C LEU A 221 11.69 0.95 2.82
N HIS A 222 10.96 -0.08 2.45
CA HIS A 222 11.46 -1.45 2.35
C HIS A 222 11.56 -1.90 0.88
N TRP A 223 11.95 -0.99 -0.01
CA TRP A 223 11.98 -1.18 -1.46
C TRP A 223 12.77 -2.42 -1.91
N PHE A 224 13.74 -2.84 -1.13
CA PHE A 224 14.59 -4.02 -1.39
C PHE A 224 13.96 -5.34 -0.95
N ASN A 225 12.86 -5.32 -0.18
CA ASN A 225 12.24 -6.52 0.37
C ASN A 225 11.05 -6.99 -0.50
N PRO A 226 11.15 -8.15 -1.19
CA PRO A 226 10.07 -8.64 -2.06
C PRO A 226 8.79 -8.98 -1.30
N LEU A 227 8.88 -9.35 -0.01
CA LEU A 227 7.70 -9.70 0.80
C LEU A 227 6.76 -8.51 1.00
N VAL A 228 7.28 -7.29 0.99
CA VAL A 228 6.46 -6.07 1.15
C VAL A 228 5.58 -5.84 -0.07
N TYR A 229 6.04 -6.19 -1.27
CA TYR A 229 5.23 -6.11 -2.49
C TYR A 229 4.11 -7.16 -2.49
N LEU A 230 4.39 -8.37 -2.02
CA LEU A 230 3.36 -9.40 -1.83
C LEU A 230 2.32 -8.96 -0.80
N MET A 231 2.77 -8.36 0.30
CA MET A 231 1.90 -7.77 1.33
C MET A 231 1.01 -6.67 0.74
N ALA A 232 1.57 -5.76 -0.05
CA ALA A 232 0.82 -4.69 -0.70
C ALA A 232 -0.26 -5.23 -1.64
N ARG A 233 0.05 -6.28 -2.40
CA ARG A 233 -0.92 -6.97 -3.26
C ARG A 233 -2.05 -7.61 -2.45
N ASP A 234 -1.70 -8.27 -1.35
CA ASP A 234 -2.68 -8.92 -0.48
C ASP A 234 -3.58 -7.92 0.25
N VAL A 235 -3.01 -6.81 0.73
CA VAL A 235 -3.76 -5.70 1.34
C VAL A 235 -4.76 -5.10 0.36
N ASN A 236 -4.36 -4.82 -0.89
CA ASN A 236 -5.27 -4.30 -1.90
C ASN A 236 -6.40 -5.28 -2.20
N ARG A 237 -6.08 -6.57 -2.36
CA ARG A 237 -7.07 -7.63 -2.56
C ARG A 237 -8.08 -7.72 -1.40
N LEU A 238 -7.60 -7.73 -0.16
CA LEU A 238 -8.45 -7.81 1.03
C LEU A 238 -9.27 -6.52 1.24
N CYS A 239 -8.76 -5.38 0.81
CA CYS A 239 -9.49 -4.12 0.81
C CYS A 239 -10.81 -4.24 0.04
N GLU A 240 -10.73 -4.74 -1.20
CA GLU A 240 -11.92 -4.93 -2.05
C GLU A 240 -12.87 -6.00 -1.47
N LEU A 241 -12.35 -7.18 -1.15
CA LEU A 241 -13.15 -8.28 -0.59
C LEU A 241 -13.86 -7.91 0.73
N SER A 242 -13.20 -7.13 1.59
CA SER A 242 -13.80 -6.68 2.84
C SER A 242 -14.78 -5.52 2.65
N CYS A 243 -14.61 -4.73 1.58
CA CYS A 243 -15.60 -3.73 1.19
C CYS A 243 -16.89 -4.40 0.72
N ASP A 244 -16.76 -5.40 -0.17
CA ASP A 244 -17.90 -6.19 -0.63
C ASP A 244 -18.61 -6.90 0.53
N GLU A 245 -17.85 -7.55 1.44
CA GLU A 245 -18.42 -8.20 2.64
C GLU A 245 -19.24 -7.22 3.48
N ALA A 246 -18.79 -5.97 3.61
CA ALA A 246 -19.52 -4.96 4.39
C ALA A 246 -20.83 -4.55 3.73
N ILE A 247 -20.89 -4.54 2.40
CA ILE A 247 -22.10 -4.21 1.63
C ILE A 247 -23.08 -5.37 1.64
N ILE A 248 -22.64 -6.57 1.27
CA ILE A 248 -23.53 -7.73 1.09
C ILE A 248 -24.13 -8.24 2.40
N ARG A 249 -23.50 -7.96 3.55
CA ARG A 249 -24.00 -8.37 4.87
C ARG A 249 -25.44 -7.96 5.16
N HIS A 250 -25.90 -6.89 4.53
CA HIS A 250 -27.24 -6.31 4.74
C HIS A 250 -28.16 -6.51 3.54
N LEU A 251 -27.73 -7.25 2.52
CA LEU A 251 -28.49 -7.50 1.30
C LEU A 251 -29.16 -8.87 1.34
N ASN A 252 -30.34 -8.96 0.73
CA ASN A 252 -30.96 -10.24 0.42
C ASN A 252 -30.32 -10.85 -0.85
N GLU A 253 -30.68 -12.10 -1.17
CA GLU A 253 -30.08 -12.83 -2.30
C GLU A 253 -30.22 -12.13 -3.66
N ASN A 254 -31.44 -11.58 -3.94
CA ASN A 254 -31.64 -10.88 -5.20
C ASN A 254 -30.77 -9.64 -5.29
N ALA A 255 -30.71 -8.84 -4.22
CA ALA A 255 -29.87 -7.66 -4.13
C ALA A 255 -28.37 -8.00 -4.19
N MET A 256 -27.92 -9.16 -3.67
CA MET A 256 -26.53 -9.64 -3.82
C MET A 256 -26.21 -9.97 -5.29
N ARG A 257 -27.16 -10.57 -6.02
CA ARG A 257 -27.00 -10.83 -7.47
C ARG A 257 -26.94 -9.53 -8.27
N ASP A 258 -27.80 -8.56 -7.94
CA ASP A 258 -27.82 -7.26 -8.59
C ASP A 258 -26.50 -6.52 -8.34
N TYR A 259 -25.98 -6.54 -7.10
CA TYR A 259 -24.67 -6.01 -6.77
C TYR A 259 -23.53 -6.70 -7.55
N GLY A 260 -23.58 -8.02 -7.66
CA GLY A 260 -22.61 -8.78 -8.48
C GLY A 260 -22.66 -8.39 -9.97
N ASN A 261 -23.86 -8.15 -10.52
CA ASN A 261 -24.05 -7.68 -11.89
C ASN A 261 -23.48 -6.25 -12.08
N THR A 262 -23.69 -5.37 -11.10
CA THR A 262 -23.10 -4.02 -11.10
C THR A 262 -21.58 -4.07 -11.14
N LEU A 263 -20.92 -4.94 -10.35
CA LEU A 263 -19.48 -5.14 -10.39
C LEU A 263 -18.99 -5.64 -11.75
N LEU A 264 -19.72 -6.57 -12.37
CA LEU A 264 -19.42 -7.04 -13.73
C LEU A 264 -19.57 -5.92 -14.77
N GLY A 265 -20.57 -5.07 -14.62
CA GLY A 265 -20.82 -3.93 -15.48
C GLY A 265 -19.71 -2.88 -15.41
N ALA A 266 -19.16 -2.65 -14.24
CA ALA A 266 -18.08 -1.67 -14.00
C ALA A 266 -16.74 -2.03 -14.67
N VAL A 267 -16.51 -3.30 -14.98
CA VAL A 267 -15.24 -3.78 -15.60
C VAL A 267 -15.29 -3.80 -17.13
N ARG A 268 -16.39 -3.43 -17.74
CA ARG A 268 -16.46 -3.36 -19.21
C ARG A 268 -15.47 -2.33 -19.75
N PRO A 269 -14.62 -2.69 -20.74
CA PRO A 269 -13.61 -1.80 -21.27
C PRO A 269 -14.26 -0.66 -22.08
N LYS A 270 -14.59 0.42 -21.43
CA LYS A 270 -15.04 1.68 -22.04
C LYS A 270 -13.90 2.70 -22.08
N GLY A 271 -12.74 2.37 -22.59
CA GLY A 271 -11.67 3.37 -22.70
C GLY A 271 -10.35 2.87 -23.24
N ASN A 272 -9.72 3.67 -24.11
CA ASN A 272 -8.45 3.38 -24.77
C ASN A 272 -7.19 3.54 -23.88
N TYR A 273 -7.32 3.46 -22.56
CA TYR A 273 -6.21 3.69 -21.64
C TYR A 273 -5.47 2.39 -21.30
N LYS A 274 -4.65 1.91 -22.25
CA LYS A 274 -3.88 0.66 -22.07
C LYS A 274 -2.53 0.80 -21.34
N ASN A 275 -1.98 1.99 -21.14
CA ASN A 275 -0.55 2.14 -20.78
C ASN A 275 -0.21 3.26 -19.79
N SER A 276 -1.01 3.58 -18.79
CA SER A 276 -0.59 4.55 -17.77
C SER A 276 -0.24 3.86 -16.46
N LEU A 277 0.85 4.30 -15.83
CA LEU A 277 1.32 3.87 -14.51
C LEU A 277 0.26 4.04 -13.40
N ALA A 278 -0.78 4.82 -13.66
CA ALA A 278 -1.96 4.97 -12.81
C ALA A 278 -2.92 3.75 -12.90
N SER A 279 -2.82 2.95 -13.95
CA SER A 279 -3.66 1.75 -14.13
C SER A 279 -3.37 0.64 -13.11
N VAL A 280 -2.29 0.73 -12.35
CA VAL A 280 -1.99 -0.22 -11.26
C VAL A 280 -3.00 -0.13 -10.11
N THR A 281 -3.65 1.03 -9.97
CA THR A 281 -4.72 1.24 -8.98
C THR A 281 -6.12 1.11 -9.57
N LEU A 282 -6.27 1.17 -10.91
CA LEU A 282 -7.55 1.23 -11.60
C LEU A 282 -7.92 -0.05 -12.37
N ASN A 283 -6.97 -0.94 -12.63
CA ASN A 283 -7.24 -2.23 -13.25
C ASN A 283 -7.38 -3.29 -12.16
N GLU A 284 -8.60 -3.55 -11.80
CA GLU A 284 -8.91 -4.79 -11.10
C GLU A 284 -8.50 -5.96 -11.99
N SER A 285 -7.66 -6.86 -11.44
CA SER A 285 -7.29 -8.06 -12.20
C SER A 285 -8.51 -8.95 -12.37
N ARG A 286 -8.62 -9.64 -13.51
CA ARG A 286 -9.72 -10.59 -13.74
C ARG A 286 -9.82 -11.63 -12.64
N GLU A 287 -8.69 -12.02 -12.07
CA GLU A 287 -8.63 -12.97 -10.95
C GLU A 287 -9.28 -12.39 -9.68
N LEU A 288 -9.03 -11.11 -9.39
CA LEU A 288 -9.62 -10.44 -8.22
C LEU A 288 -11.13 -10.28 -8.40
N LEU A 289 -11.60 -9.85 -9.58
CA LEU A 289 -13.03 -9.76 -9.87
C LEU A 289 -13.72 -11.11 -9.72
N LYS A 290 -13.14 -12.18 -10.29
CA LYS A 290 -13.66 -13.53 -10.11
C LYS A 290 -13.75 -13.91 -8.64
N GLU A 291 -12.72 -13.63 -7.85
CA GLU A 291 -12.70 -13.92 -6.43
C GLU A 291 -13.76 -13.11 -5.65
N ARG A 292 -13.98 -11.82 -6.01
CA ARG A 292 -15.04 -10.98 -5.44
C ARG A 292 -16.41 -11.59 -5.70
N LEU A 293 -16.69 -11.99 -6.95
CA LEU A 293 -17.94 -12.62 -7.33
C LEU A 293 -18.14 -13.97 -6.64
N ASP A 294 -17.11 -14.81 -6.61
CA ASP A 294 -17.18 -16.10 -5.91
C ASP A 294 -17.46 -15.91 -4.40
N ALA A 295 -16.88 -14.87 -3.79
CA ALA A 295 -17.14 -14.54 -2.39
C ALA A 295 -18.60 -14.11 -2.15
N ILE A 296 -19.18 -13.27 -3.03
CA ILE A 296 -20.57 -12.82 -2.97
C ILE A 296 -21.51 -14.02 -3.11
N MET A 297 -21.27 -14.88 -4.10
CA MET A 297 -22.13 -16.05 -4.37
C MET A 297 -22.03 -17.10 -3.24
N THR A 298 -20.85 -17.29 -2.63
CA THR A 298 -20.69 -18.23 -1.51
C THR A 298 -21.47 -17.80 -0.28
N VAL A 299 -21.53 -16.50 0.03
CA VAL A 299 -22.34 -15.97 1.13
C VAL A 299 -23.83 -16.21 0.86
N SER A 300 -24.29 -15.99 -0.37
CA SER A 300 -25.66 -16.31 -0.79
C SER A 300 -26.02 -17.78 -0.53
N TYR A 301 -25.11 -18.70 -0.84
CA TYR A 301 -25.34 -20.14 -0.66
C TYR A 301 -25.38 -20.57 0.81
N THR A 302 -24.56 -19.97 1.68
CA THR A 302 -24.54 -20.30 3.12
C THR A 302 -25.79 -19.82 3.85
N HIS A 303 -26.43 -18.74 3.39
CA HIS A 303 -27.72 -18.30 3.92
C HIS A 303 -28.88 -19.25 3.58
N LEU A 304 -28.80 -19.96 2.43
CA LEU A 304 -29.81 -20.94 2.01
C LEU A 304 -29.74 -22.28 2.79
N THR A 305 -28.57 -22.66 3.27
CA THR A 305 -28.30 -23.99 3.85
C THR A 305 -28.38 -24.05 5.38
N LEU A 306 -28.61 -22.93 6.07
CA LEU A 306 -28.94 -22.99 7.49
C LEU A 306 -30.34 -23.51 7.65
N PRO A 307 -30.54 -24.75 8.17
CA PRO A 307 -31.87 -25.23 8.46
C PRO A 307 -32.48 -24.32 9.52
N THR A 308 -33.57 -23.66 9.18
CA THR A 308 -34.53 -23.16 10.17
C THR A 308 -35.02 -24.37 10.93
N THR A 309 -34.34 -24.77 11.99
CA THR A 309 -34.91 -25.69 12.97
C THR A 309 -36.03 -24.91 13.70
N PRO A 310 -37.30 -25.23 13.51
CA PRO A 310 -38.33 -24.68 14.36
C PRO A 310 -38.19 -25.33 15.73
N TYR A 311 -37.97 -24.54 16.73
CA TYR A 311 -38.22 -24.92 18.10
C TYR A 311 -39.73 -24.80 18.38
#